data_d2f08533b06b9ef78f9fdbf51ec0d1c7
#
_entry.id   d2f08533b06b9ef78f9fdbf51ec0d1c7
#
_cell.length_a   1.000
_cell.length_b   1.000
_cell.length_c   1.000
_cell.angle_alpha   90.00
_cell.angle_beta   90.00
_cell.angle_gamma   90.00
#
_symmetry.space_group_name_H-M   'P 1'
#
loop_
_entity.id
_entity.type
_entity.pdbx_description
1 polymer ?
#
loop_
_entity_poly.entity_id
_entity_poly.type
_entity_poly.pdbx_seq_one_letter_code
_entity_poly.pdbx_strand_id
1 'polypeptide(L)'
;MVGRKRTMTDLSKKNFSKEEVETRKAEEKALEEFESITLTPPEHLDALAKKEYKRIVPLLKQLPIAELDLMMVTNYCQMYSSYVALSMDINNHGMMIPIYDSEGLETSRKVNPAFNSLVKASAELRSTCSQLGMTIDSRLKIIVPKVEKKADPFAEMMNDD
;
A
#
# COMPACT_ATOMS: atom_id res chain seq x y z
N MET A 1 21.68 9.29 -10.00
CA MET A 1 20.41 9.42 -10.75
C MET A 1 19.47 8.33 -10.28
N VAL A 2 18.33 8.67 -9.71
CA VAL A 2 17.31 7.66 -9.39
C VAL A 2 16.64 7.26 -10.70
N GLY A 3 16.86 6.03 -11.16
CA GLY A 3 16.26 5.50 -12.37
C GLY A 3 14.72 5.48 -12.27
N ARG A 4 14.03 5.63 -13.41
CA ARG A 4 12.57 5.52 -13.47
C ARG A 4 12.14 4.15 -12.97
N LYS A 5 11.16 4.09 -12.04
CA LYS A 5 10.63 2.82 -11.52
C LYS A 5 10.15 1.94 -12.68
N ARG A 6 10.45 0.64 -12.58
CA ARG A 6 10.02 -0.36 -13.56
C ARG A 6 8.48 -0.49 -13.52
N THR A 7 7.86 -0.55 -14.67
CA THR A 7 6.44 -0.87 -14.86
C THR A 7 6.33 -2.24 -15.52
N MET A 8 5.21 -2.94 -15.32
CA MET A 8 4.97 -4.24 -15.96
C MET A 8 5.03 -4.11 -17.50
N THR A 9 5.44 -5.18 -18.15
CA THR A 9 5.72 -5.20 -19.60
C THR A 9 4.54 -4.72 -20.43
N ASP A 10 3.34 -5.20 -20.12
CA ASP A 10 2.13 -4.88 -20.87
C ASP A 10 1.62 -3.43 -20.63
N LEU A 11 2.10 -2.74 -19.59
CA LEU A 11 1.80 -1.34 -19.28
C LEU A 11 2.85 -0.36 -19.82
N SER A 12 3.95 -0.88 -20.33
CA SER A 12 5.05 -0.05 -20.80
C SER A 12 4.75 0.50 -22.20
N LYS A 13 4.86 1.82 -22.36
CA LYS A 13 4.78 2.50 -23.67
C LYS A 13 6.09 2.36 -24.49
N LYS A 14 7.11 1.68 -23.94
CA LYS A 14 8.37 1.48 -24.62
C LYS A 14 8.27 0.28 -25.55
N ASN A 15 8.71 0.41 -26.80
CA ASN A 15 8.83 -0.71 -27.70
C ASN A 15 10.02 -1.59 -27.26
N PHE A 16 9.71 -2.78 -26.83
CA PHE A 16 10.70 -3.81 -26.47
C PHE A 16 10.87 -4.78 -27.65
N SER A 17 12.05 -5.38 -27.76
CA SER A 17 12.23 -6.53 -28.67
C SER A 17 11.43 -7.73 -28.16
N LYS A 18 11.17 -8.71 -29.03
CA LYS A 18 10.46 -9.95 -28.63
C LYS A 18 11.19 -10.65 -27.47
N GLU A 19 12.48 -10.73 -27.54
CA GLU A 19 13.35 -11.36 -26.53
C GLU A 19 13.28 -10.62 -25.18
N GLU A 20 13.30 -9.27 -25.21
CA GLU A 20 13.12 -8.45 -23.98
C GLU A 20 11.72 -8.66 -23.38
N VAL A 21 10.68 -8.78 -24.19
CA VAL A 21 9.31 -9.04 -23.71
C VAL A 21 9.21 -10.41 -23.05
N GLU A 22 9.79 -11.45 -23.65
CA GLU A 22 9.79 -12.81 -23.09
C GLU A 22 10.56 -12.87 -21.78
N THR A 23 11.74 -12.28 -21.72
CA THR A 23 12.54 -12.20 -20.48
C THR A 23 11.78 -11.48 -19.37
N ARG A 24 11.17 -10.34 -19.68
CA ARG A 24 10.41 -9.56 -18.69
C ARG A 24 9.17 -10.27 -18.19
N LYS A 25 8.46 -10.99 -19.07
CA LYS A 25 7.29 -11.81 -18.70
C LYS A 25 7.69 -13.01 -17.86
N ALA A 26 8.83 -13.63 -18.12
CA ALA A 26 9.36 -14.70 -17.29
C ALA A 26 9.71 -14.17 -15.87
N GLU A 27 10.33 -13.00 -15.77
CA GLU A 27 10.63 -12.36 -14.48
C GLU A 27 9.34 -11.97 -13.74
N GLU A 28 8.32 -11.47 -14.43
CA GLU A 28 7.02 -11.13 -13.83
C GLU A 28 6.30 -12.38 -13.34
N LYS A 29 6.37 -13.49 -14.07
CA LYS A 29 5.82 -14.78 -13.65
C LYS A 29 6.55 -15.35 -12.44
N ALA A 30 7.86 -15.19 -12.35
CA ALA A 30 8.63 -15.63 -11.19
C ALA A 30 8.22 -14.92 -9.87
N LEU A 31 7.64 -13.73 -9.96
CA LEU A 31 7.08 -13.05 -8.77
C LEU A 31 5.81 -13.74 -8.24
N GLU A 32 5.08 -14.47 -9.08
CA GLU A 32 3.87 -15.22 -8.71
C GLU A 32 4.21 -16.54 -7.98
N GLU A 33 5.46 -17.00 -8.07
CA GLU A 33 5.95 -18.24 -7.44
C GLU A 33 6.33 -18.06 -5.96
N PHE A 34 6.40 -16.81 -5.48
CA PHE A 34 6.68 -16.55 -4.06
C PHE A 34 5.54 -17.02 -3.15
N GLU A 35 5.90 -17.51 -1.97
CA GLU A 35 4.93 -17.92 -0.96
C GLU A 35 3.99 -16.75 -0.60
N SER A 36 2.69 -17.05 -0.63
CA SER A 36 1.65 -16.05 -0.34
C SER A 36 1.62 -15.69 1.15
N ILE A 37 1.50 -14.41 1.45
CA ILE A 37 1.45 -13.89 2.81
C ILE A 37 0.43 -14.64 3.69
N THR A 38 0.82 -14.93 4.93
CA THR A 38 -0.03 -15.61 5.92
C THR A 38 -1.26 -14.77 6.28
N LEU A 39 -2.40 -15.45 6.56
CA LEU A 39 -3.62 -14.80 7.06
C LEU A 39 -3.58 -14.56 8.58
N THR A 40 -2.67 -15.22 9.28
CA THR A 40 -2.55 -15.12 10.74
C THR A 40 -1.74 -13.88 11.12
N PRO A 41 -2.33 -12.95 11.88
CA PRO A 41 -1.61 -11.75 12.32
C PRO A 41 -0.46 -12.13 13.25
N PRO A 42 0.74 -11.53 13.10
CA PRO A 42 1.83 -11.70 14.03
C PRO A 42 1.47 -11.32 15.48
N GLU A 43 2.06 -12.02 16.46
CA GLU A 43 1.72 -11.87 17.87
C GLU A 43 2.06 -10.49 18.43
N HIS A 44 3.10 -9.84 17.91
CA HIS A 44 3.57 -8.53 18.38
C HIS A 44 2.62 -7.37 18.04
N LEU A 45 1.65 -7.56 17.15
CA LEU A 45 0.67 -6.53 16.83
C LEU A 45 -0.33 -6.35 17.98
N ASP A 46 -0.70 -5.09 18.25
CA ASP A 46 -1.80 -4.77 19.16
C ASP A 46 -3.17 -5.21 18.62
N ALA A 47 -4.19 -5.11 19.44
CA ALA A 47 -5.55 -5.60 19.10
C ALA A 47 -6.14 -4.90 17.86
N LEU A 48 -5.91 -3.60 17.70
CA LEU A 48 -6.43 -2.83 16.56
C LEU A 48 -5.64 -3.13 15.30
N ALA A 49 -4.32 -3.23 15.39
CA ALA A 49 -3.45 -3.64 14.29
C ALA A 49 -3.77 -5.06 13.81
N LYS A 50 -4.03 -6.02 14.73
CA LYS A 50 -4.49 -7.37 14.38
C LYS A 50 -5.83 -7.36 13.64
N LYS A 51 -6.75 -6.51 14.07
CA LYS A 51 -8.04 -6.34 13.37
C LYS A 51 -7.84 -5.79 11.97
N GLU A 52 -6.99 -4.79 11.82
CA GLU A 52 -6.65 -4.21 10.52
C GLU A 52 -5.93 -5.21 9.62
N TYR A 53 -5.01 -6.01 10.15
CA TYR A 53 -4.32 -7.08 9.42
C TYR A 53 -5.32 -8.07 8.82
N LYS A 54 -6.27 -8.57 9.63
CA LYS A 54 -7.32 -9.49 9.17
C LYS A 54 -8.23 -8.87 8.11
N ARG A 55 -8.41 -7.55 8.13
CA ARG A 55 -9.20 -6.83 7.13
C ARG A 55 -8.46 -6.65 5.82
N ILE A 56 -7.14 -6.27 5.89
CA ILE A 56 -6.42 -5.82 4.70
C ILE A 56 -5.74 -6.96 3.93
N VAL A 57 -5.22 -7.99 4.61
CA VAL A 57 -4.48 -9.08 3.96
C VAL A 57 -5.31 -9.82 2.90
N PRO A 58 -6.59 -10.17 3.12
CA PRO A 58 -7.41 -10.78 2.07
C PRO A 58 -7.56 -9.91 0.82
N LEU A 59 -7.55 -8.58 0.98
CA LEU A 59 -7.61 -7.63 -0.14
C LEU A 59 -6.26 -7.52 -0.84
N LEU A 60 -5.16 -7.50 -0.08
CA LEU A 60 -3.81 -7.46 -0.61
C LEU A 60 -3.45 -8.72 -1.42
N LYS A 61 -4.01 -9.88 -1.10
CA LYS A 61 -3.83 -11.11 -1.88
C LYS A 61 -4.36 -11.04 -3.32
N GLN A 62 -5.11 -10.01 -3.66
CA GLN A 62 -5.49 -9.73 -5.05
C GLN A 62 -4.35 -9.03 -5.83
N LEU A 63 -3.30 -8.63 -5.14
CA LEU A 63 -2.06 -8.07 -5.69
C LEU A 63 -0.94 -9.11 -5.53
N PRO A 64 0.18 -8.98 -6.25
CA PRO A 64 1.32 -9.90 -6.13
C PRO A 64 2.10 -9.66 -4.83
N ILE A 65 1.43 -9.83 -3.68
CA ILE A 65 2.00 -9.70 -2.34
C ILE A 65 2.44 -11.07 -1.85
N ALA A 66 3.69 -11.15 -1.42
CA ALA A 66 4.33 -12.37 -0.93
C ALA A 66 4.59 -12.33 0.59
N GLU A 67 5.00 -13.46 1.16
CA GLU A 67 5.42 -13.55 2.57
C GLU A 67 6.60 -12.61 2.88
N LEU A 68 7.43 -12.31 1.89
CA LEU A 68 8.52 -11.32 2.00
C LEU A 68 8.03 -9.91 2.36
N ASP A 69 6.79 -9.57 2.03
CA ASP A 69 6.19 -8.28 2.32
C ASP A 69 5.56 -8.20 3.71
N LEU A 70 5.62 -9.29 4.50
CA LEU A 70 5.00 -9.40 5.83
C LEU A 70 5.40 -8.24 6.74
N MET A 71 6.68 -7.88 6.77
CA MET A 71 7.17 -6.76 7.59
C MET A 71 6.52 -5.43 7.18
N MET A 72 6.36 -5.19 5.90
CA MET A 72 5.75 -3.97 5.38
C MET A 72 4.26 -3.91 5.74
N VAL A 73 3.54 -5.03 5.61
CA VAL A 73 2.12 -5.14 5.97
C VAL A 73 1.92 -4.97 7.47
N THR A 74 2.77 -5.57 8.30
CA THR A 74 2.70 -5.42 9.76
C THR A 74 3.00 -4.00 10.20
N ASN A 75 3.99 -3.34 9.59
CA ASN A 75 4.29 -1.93 9.82
C ASN A 75 3.10 -1.03 9.48
N TYR A 76 2.46 -1.27 8.33
CA TYR A 76 1.22 -0.57 7.97
C TYR A 76 0.15 -0.72 9.06
N CYS A 77 -0.12 -1.95 9.52
CA CYS A 77 -1.14 -2.21 10.52
C CYS A 77 -0.84 -1.54 11.87
N GLN A 78 0.42 -1.56 12.29
CA GLN A 78 0.85 -0.91 13.53
C GLN A 78 0.79 0.62 13.44
N MET A 79 1.18 1.19 12.29
CA MET A 79 1.04 2.62 12.04
C MET A 79 -0.42 3.05 11.96
N TYR A 80 -1.29 2.21 11.39
CA TYR A 80 -2.74 2.46 11.38
C TYR A 80 -3.31 2.51 12.80
N SER A 81 -2.94 1.56 13.66
CA SER A 81 -3.35 1.56 15.07
C SER A 81 -2.89 2.82 15.79
N SER A 82 -1.62 3.20 15.63
CA SER A 82 -1.05 4.42 16.20
C SER A 82 -1.77 5.69 15.69
N TYR A 83 -2.07 5.75 14.39
CA TYR A 83 -2.81 6.87 13.79
C TYR A 83 -4.20 7.03 14.41
N VAL A 84 -4.93 5.93 14.59
CA VAL A 84 -6.26 5.95 15.22
C VAL A 84 -6.16 6.43 16.67
N ALA A 85 -5.21 5.91 17.44
CA ALA A 85 -5.01 6.32 18.85
C ALA A 85 -4.69 7.82 18.97
N LEU A 86 -3.78 8.33 18.14
CA LEU A 86 -3.42 9.75 18.09
C LEU A 86 -4.60 10.62 17.65
N SER A 87 -5.40 10.17 16.69
CA SER A 87 -6.61 10.86 16.25
C SER A 87 -7.64 10.96 17.38
N MET A 88 -7.82 9.88 18.14
CA MET A 88 -8.72 9.86 19.29
C MET A 88 -8.23 10.80 20.41
N ASP A 89 -6.93 10.84 20.66
CA ASP A 89 -6.35 11.77 21.64
C ASP A 89 -6.64 13.23 21.27
N ILE A 90 -6.41 13.60 20.01
CA ILE A 90 -6.70 14.96 19.51
C ILE A 90 -8.19 15.29 19.59
N ASN A 91 -9.07 14.31 19.26
CA ASN A 91 -10.51 14.51 19.35
C ASN A 91 -10.98 14.75 20.81
N ASN A 92 -10.34 14.08 21.77
CA ASN A 92 -10.70 14.18 23.19
C ASN A 92 -10.12 15.41 23.86
N HIS A 93 -8.89 15.80 23.53
CA HIS A 93 -8.16 16.87 24.21
C HIS A 93 -8.00 18.14 23.38
N GLY A 94 -8.33 18.08 22.09
CA GLY A 94 -8.17 19.19 21.15
C GLY A 94 -6.76 19.29 20.56
N MET A 95 -6.66 20.06 19.47
CA MET A 95 -5.39 20.35 18.80
C MET A 95 -4.47 21.25 19.64
N MET A 96 -5.07 22.09 20.48
CA MET A 96 -4.39 23.00 21.41
C MET A 96 -4.76 22.62 22.84
N ILE A 97 -3.74 22.37 23.66
CA ILE A 97 -3.90 21.99 25.06
C ILE A 97 -3.65 23.22 25.94
N PRO A 98 -4.56 23.57 26.88
CA PRO A 98 -4.36 24.67 27.80
C PRO A 98 -3.22 24.37 28.80
N ILE A 99 -2.51 25.41 29.18
CA ILE A 99 -1.51 25.39 30.23
C ILE A 99 -2.08 26.23 31.38
N TYR A 100 -2.10 25.64 32.57
CA TYR A 100 -2.61 26.25 33.76
C TYR A 100 -1.45 26.64 34.70
N ASP A 101 -1.63 27.72 35.46
CA ASP A 101 -0.72 28.08 36.55
C ASP A 101 -1.03 27.28 37.83
N SER A 102 -0.32 27.62 38.92
CA SER A 102 -0.50 27.01 40.26
C SER A 102 -1.86 27.28 40.87
N GLU A 103 -2.59 28.30 40.39
CA GLU A 103 -3.92 28.70 40.85
C GLU A 103 -5.03 28.09 40.00
N GLY A 104 -4.67 27.32 38.95
CA GLY A 104 -5.61 26.70 38.05
C GLY A 104 -6.16 27.64 36.97
N LEU A 105 -5.54 28.79 36.76
CA LEU A 105 -5.92 29.76 35.73
C LEU A 105 -5.21 29.41 34.40
N GLU A 106 -5.95 29.42 33.29
CA GLU A 106 -5.36 29.19 31.95
C GLU A 106 -4.46 30.39 31.59
N THR A 107 -3.15 30.14 31.45
CA THR A 107 -2.14 31.16 31.13
C THR A 107 -1.77 31.18 29.64
N SER A 108 -1.81 30.02 28.98
CA SER A 108 -1.46 29.91 27.58
C SER A 108 -1.98 28.58 27.00
N ARG A 109 -1.77 28.38 25.71
CA ARG A 109 -2.05 27.10 25.02
C ARG A 109 -0.83 26.62 24.25
N LYS A 110 -0.62 25.31 24.25
CA LYS A 110 0.42 24.66 23.42
C LYS A 110 -0.21 23.70 22.45
N VAL A 111 0.49 23.44 21.34
CA VAL A 111 0.09 22.41 20.40
C VAL A 111 0.13 21.04 21.09
N ASN A 112 -0.94 20.27 20.92
CA ASN A 112 -0.98 18.88 21.40
C ASN A 112 0.16 18.08 20.77
N PRO A 113 1.06 17.45 21.56
CA PRO A 113 2.16 16.62 21.01
C PRO A 113 1.66 15.51 20.08
N ALA A 114 0.45 14.99 20.32
CA ALA A 114 -0.17 13.99 19.47
C ALA A 114 -0.38 14.48 18.04
N PHE A 115 -0.58 15.79 17.81
CA PHE A 115 -0.76 16.34 16.47
C PHE A 115 0.48 16.16 15.59
N ASN A 116 1.66 16.46 16.11
CA ASN A 116 2.91 16.26 15.36
C ASN A 116 3.18 14.78 15.05
N SER A 117 2.86 13.90 16.01
CA SER A 117 2.97 12.46 15.85
C SER A 117 1.98 11.93 14.82
N LEU A 118 0.75 12.45 14.81
CA LEU A 118 -0.28 12.12 13.82
C LEU A 118 0.16 12.47 12.39
N VAL A 119 0.75 13.66 12.21
CA VAL A 119 1.27 14.08 10.89
C VAL A 119 2.35 13.14 10.39
N LYS A 120 3.29 12.72 11.26
CA LYS A 120 4.33 11.75 10.94
C LYS A 120 3.74 10.38 10.60
N ALA A 121 2.84 9.86 11.44
CA ALA A 121 2.16 8.59 11.19
C ALA A 121 1.38 8.60 9.87
N SER A 122 0.70 9.71 9.55
CA SER A 122 0.00 9.90 8.28
C SER A 122 0.95 9.87 7.06
N ALA A 123 2.15 10.44 7.19
CA ALA A 123 3.14 10.40 6.12
C ALA A 123 3.66 8.98 5.88
N GLU A 124 3.98 8.23 6.94
CA GLU A 124 4.38 6.83 6.88
C GLU A 124 3.28 5.93 6.29
N LEU A 125 2.04 6.11 6.71
CA LEU A 125 0.91 5.37 6.14
C LEU A 125 0.79 5.60 4.63
N ARG A 126 0.88 6.85 4.16
CA ARG A 126 0.83 7.14 2.72
C ARG A 126 1.98 6.48 1.96
N SER A 127 3.19 6.52 2.52
CA SER A 127 4.37 5.89 1.94
C SER A 127 4.18 4.38 1.82
N THR A 128 3.80 3.73 2.92
CA THR A 128 3.57 2.29 2.99
C THR A 128 2.41 1.84 2.09
N CYS A 129 1.29 2.59 2.07
CA CYS A 129 0.17 2.33 1.16
C CYS A 129 0.62 2.35 -0.31
N SER A 130 1.47 3.30 -0.69
CA SER A 130 1.98 3.38 -2.06
C SER A 130 2.88 2.20 -2.41
N GLN A 131 3.71 1.73 -1.45
CA GLN A 131 4.62 0.60 -1.64
C GLN A 131 3.88 -0.73 -1.73
N LEU A 132 2.82 -0.90 -0.93
CA LEU A 132 1.97 -2.10 -0.92
C LEU A 132 0.93 -2.15 -2.07
N GLY A 133 0.95 -1.20 -2.99
CA GLY A 133 -0.03 -1.20 -4.07
C GLY A 133 -1.44 -0.77 -3.66
N MET A 134 -1.61 -0.14 -2.50
CA MET A 134 -2.93 0.22 -1.95
C MET A 134 -3.50 1.52 -2.54
N THR A 135 -2.70 2.31 -3.26
CA THR A 135 -3.18 3.53 -3.92
C THR A 135 -3.67 3.24 -5.34
N ILE A 136 -4.56 4.09 -5.86
CA ILE A 136 -5.04 3.97 -7.24
C ILE A 136 -3.86 4.01 -8.22
N ASP A 137 -2.94 4.97 -8.05
CA ASP A 137 -1.77 5.12 -8.91
C ASP A 137 -0.84 3.89 -8.86
N SER A 138 -0.61 3.30 -7.68
CA SER A 138 0.20 2.09 -7.58
C SER A 138 -0.50 0.88 -8.21
N ARG A 139 -1.83 0.73 -8.03
CA ARG A 139 -2.59 -0.35 -8.67
C ARG A 139 -2.60 -0.25 -10.19
N LEU A 140 -2.78 0.94 -10.75
CA LEU A 140 -2.70 1.16 -12.19
C LEU A 140 -1.34 0.79 -12.80
N LYS A 141 -0.28 0.75 -11.97
CA LYS A 141 1.06 0.30 -12.40
C LYS A 141 1.26 -1.21 -12.28
N ILE A 142 0.46 -1.87 -11.44
CA ILE A 142 0.55 -3.31 -11.14
C ILE A 142 -0.48 -4.10 -11.95
N ILE A 143 -1.72 -3.59 -12.05
CA ILE A 143 -2.81 -4.28 -12.73
C ILE A 143 -2.69 -4.00 -14.22
N VAL A 144 -2.27 -5.04 -14.97
CA VAL A 144 -2.37 -5.04 -16.43
C VAL A 144 -3.86 -5.08 -16.78
N PRO A 145 -4.40 -4.16 -17.59
CA PRO A 145 -5.71 -4.33 -18.15
C PRO A 145 -5.70 -5.66 -18.95
N LYS A 146 -6.54 -6.63 -18.59
CA LYS A 146 -6.85 -7.75 -19.48
C LYS A 146 -7.55 -7.14 -20.70
N VAL A 147 -6.76 -6.70 -21.65
CA VAL A 147 -7.28 -6.40 -22.99
C VAL A 147 -7.64 -7.78 -23.54
N GLU A 148 -8.93 -8.13 -23.51
CA GLU A 148 -9.44 -9.19 -24.35
C GLU A 148 -8.95 -8.84 -25.75
N LYS A 149 -8.05 -9.66 -26.30
CA LYS A 149 -7.71 -9.58 -27.71
C LYS A 149 -9.04 -9.76 -28.42
N LYS A 150 -9.64 -8.67 -28.88
CA LYS A 150 -10.68 -8.80 -29.91
C LYS A 150 -10.06 -9.66 -30.98
N ALA A 151 -10.68 -10.80 -31.25
CA ALA A 151 -10.29 -11.67 -32.38
C ALA A 151 -10.10 -10.74 -33.56
N ASP A 152 -8.92 -10.82 -34.18
CA ASP A 152 -8.61 -10.00 -35.33
C ASP A 152 -9.56 -10.46 -36.44
N PRO A 153 -10.51 -9.65 -36.92
CA PRO A 153 -11.47 -10.06 -37.93
C PRO A 153 -10.78 -10.54 -39.21
N PHE A 154 -9.52 -10.14 -39.45
CA PHE A 154 -8.70 -10.60 -40.55
C PHE A 154 -8.13 -12.01 -40.35
N ALA A 155 -7.87 -12.45 -39.12
CA ALA A 155 -7.37 -13.77 -38.83
C ALA A 155 -8.46 -14.85 -39.02
N GLU A 156 -9.73 -14.51 -38.80
CA GLU A 156 -10.86 -15.41 -39.07
C GLU A 156 -11.11 -15.58 -40.58
N MET A 157 -10.87 -14.55 -41.40
CA MET A 157 -11.00 -14.62 -42.86
C MET A 157 -9.90 -15.43 -43.55
N MET A 158 -8.76 -15.66 -42.90
CA MET A 158 -7.64 -16.44 -43.50
C MET A 158 -7.66 -17.94 -43.14
N ASN A 159 -8.59 -18.37 -42.27
CA ASN A 159 -8.71 -19.78 -41.87
C ASN A 159 -9.93 -20.49 -42.50
N ASP A 160 -10.64 -19.88 -43.43
CA ASP A 160 -11.81 -20.43 -44.15
C ASP A 160 -11.48 -20.81 -45.61
N ASP A 161 -10.28 -21.39 -45.86
CA ASP A 161 -9.94 -22.06 -47.11
C ASP A 161 -9.46 -23.51 -46.89
#